data_6e6286fbdafa2c972652f18c9ad43665
#
_entry.id   6e6286fbdafa2c972652f18c9ad43665
#
_cell.length_a   1.000
_cell.length_b   1.000
_cell.length_c   1.000
_cell.angle_alpha   90.00
_cell.angle_beta   90.00
_cell.angle_gamma   90.00
#
_symmetry.space_group_name_H-M   'P 1'
#
loop_
_entity.id
_entity.type
_entity.pdbx_description
1 polymer ?
#
loop_
_entity_poly.entity_id
_entity_poly.type
_entity_poly.pdbx_seq_one_letter_code
_entity_poly.pdbx_strand_id
1 'polypeptide(L)'
;MTIQLSTERNIMALALAFSIGTACGLATSGTGIPISLRYLSAGISSIAAIAMTTWTKFAVSQCKLLLTYLAAGIFCATTCQLSSTGVQAMRTSTAAADFGSMIMSLPFRSDDAAALVNALVTGDKSWLSPEIVGTFRTSGASHILALSGLHLGIIYIILGYATSILGRSPVAKTTRSIIIVSLSGAYTIVTGAAPSLVRAFLFILINETAHLLHRKSNPVHTFCAALMIQMAVNPSVLESAGFQLSYLAMAGIITLFPKMKAWYPEPGKEATRSFIARFPKKVWDAAALTLACQIFTGPLAWLRFGTFPMHFLLTNILAMPLTTVLMTLAVPSVLLAAAGNCPTFLISATGRVAEALIYVMEVIAGM
;
A
#
# COMPACT_ATOMS: atom_id res chain seq x y z
N MET A 1 -14.56 23.85 10.84
CA MET A 1 -13.41 23.69 9.89
C MET A 1 -12.06 23.94 10.56
N THR A 2 -11.88 24.99 11.37
CA THR A 2 -10.61 25.33 12.06
C THR A 2 -10.16 24.26 13.09
N ILE A 3 -11.06 23.67 13.86
CA ILE A 3 -10.73 22.64 14.88
C ILE A 3 -10.23 21.34 14.20
N GLN A 4 -10.83 20.93 13.09
CA GLN A 4 -10.42 19.72 12.36
C GLN A 4 -9.02 19.88 11.76
N LEU A 5 -8.71 21.02 11.15
CA LEU A 5 -7.38 21.33 10.60
C LEU A 5 -6.29 21.38 11.68
N SER A 6 -6.61 21.86 12.88
CA SER A 6 -5.66 21.86 14.01
C SER A 6 -5.36 20.44 14.50
N THR A 7 -6.36 19.56 14.54
CA THR A 7 -6.21 18.16 14.94
C THR A 7 -5.39 17.37 13.93
N GLU A 8 -5.66 17.54 12.64
CA GLU A 8 -4.88 16.90 11.58
C GLU A 8 -3.41 17.33 11.59
N ARG A 9 -3.15 18.62 11.76
CA ARG A 9 -1.79 19.14 11.87
C ARG A 9 -1.06 18.58 13.10
N ASN A 10 -1.74 18.43 14.21
CA ASN A 10 -1.15 17.86 15.43
C ASN A 10 -0.80 16.39 15.26
N ILE A 11 -1.68 15.56 14.67
CA ILE A 11 -1.38 14.13 14.47
C ILE A 11 -0.26 13.93 13.44
N MET A 12 -0.18 14.75 12.40
CA MET A 12 0.94 14.74 11.46
C MET A 12 2.27 15.07 12.14
N ALA A 13 2.27 16.08 13.03
CA ALA A 13 3.45 16.44 13.79
C ALA A 13 3.91 15.32 14.73
N LEU A 14 2.98 14.62 15.38
CA LEU A 14 3.28 13.46 16.22
C LEU A 14 3.85 12.30 15.42
N ALA A 15 3.26 11.98 14.26
CA ALA A 15 3.76 10.94 13.36
C ALA A 15 5.16 11.27 12.83
N LEU A 16 5.42 12.54 12.51
CA LEU A 16 6.74 13.03 12.09
C LEU A 16 7.76 12.89 13.23
N ALA A 17 7.41 13.30 14.45
CA ALA A 17 8.28 13.15 15.61
C ALA A 17 8.64 11.70 15.88
N PHE A 18 7.66 10.78 15.81
CA PHE A 18 7.88 9.35 15.93
C PHE A 18 8.81 8.82 14.83
N SER A 19 8.60 9.23 13.57
CA SER A 19 9.43 8.82 12.43
C SER A 19 10.88 9.29 12.57
N ILE A 20 11.09 10.53 13.02
CA ILE A 20 12.43 11.08 13.31
C ILE A 20 13.09 10.28 14.43
N GLY A 21 12.36 10.01 15.53
CA GLY A 21 12.85 9.20 16.64
C GLY A 21 13.28 7.80 16.18
N THR A 22 12.46 7.15 15.35
CA THR A 22 12.79 5.83 14.77
C THR A 22 14.04 5.90 13.89
N ALA A 23 14.16 6.90 13.02
CA ALA A 23 15.35 7.09 12.18
C ALA A 23 16.62 7.36 13.01
N CYS A 24 16.53 8.19 14.06
CA CYS A 24 17.64 8.43 14.99
C CYS A 24 18.05 7.14 15.70
N GLY A 25 17.09 6.35 16.19
CA GLY A 25 17.36 5.05 16.82
C GLY A 25 18.04 4.06 15.88
N LEU A 26 17.64 4.00 14.60
CA LEU A 26 18.29 3.17 13.58
C LEU A 26 19.71 3.66 13.27
N ALA A 27 19.93 4.96 13.15
CA ALA A 27 21.26 5.53 12.84
C ALA A 27 22.32 5.17 13.90
N THR A 28 21.91 4.95 15.14
CA THR A 28 22.85 4.51 16.21
C THR A 28 23.34 3.08 16.04
N SER A 29 22.71 2.26 15.19
CA SER A 29 23.06 0.87 14.96
C SER A 29 24.37 0.68 14.19
N GLY A 30 24.71 1.62 13.30
CA GLY A 30 25.92 1.59 12.47
C GLY A 30 27.20 2.14 13.15
N THR A 31 27.08 2.72 14.35
CA THR A 31 28.16 3.51 14.96
C THR A 31 29.09 2.74 15.90
N GLY A 32 29.05 1.40 15.93
CA GLY A 32 29.93 0.60 16.83
C GLY A 32 29.62 0.77 18.33
N ILE A 33 28.52 1.41 18.69
CA ILE A 33 28.10 1.64 20.07
C ILE A 33 27.86 0.30 20.77
N PRO A 34 28.44 0.05 21.94
CA PRO A 34 28.28 -1.20 22.68
C PRO A 34 26.81 -1.45 23.03
N ILE A 35 26.43 -2.73 22.98
CA ILE A 35 25.05 -3.20 23.23
C ILE A 35 24.50 -2.67 24.57
N SER A 36 25.36 -2.60 25.61
CA SER A 36 24.99 -2.06 26.91
C SER A 36 24.52 -0.60 26.87
N LEU A 37 25.17 0.23 26.05
CA LEU A 37 24.79 1.63 25.88
C LEU A 37 23.45 1.78 25.12
N ARG A 38 23.15 0.85 24.23
CA ARG A 38 21.85 0.82 23.50
C ARG A 38 20.71 0.43 24.45
N TYR A 39 20.91 -0.54 25.33
CA TYR A 39 19.93 -0.84 26.39
C TYR A 39 19.72 0.35 27.33
N LEU A 40 20.78 1.06 27.66
CA LEU A 40 20.70 2.25 28.50
C LEU A 40 19.91 3.37 27.79
N SER A 41 20.16 3.63 26.51
CA SER A 41 19.42 4.63 25.73
C SER A 41 17.93 4.25 25.56
N ALA A 42 17.63 2.98 25.33
CA ALA A 42 16.26 2.47 25.28
C ALA A 42 15.57 2.62 26.64
N GLY A 43 16.25 2.30 27.73
CA GLY A 43 15.75 2.48 29.09
C GLY A 43 15.50 3.94 29.44
N ILE A 44 16.43 4.83 29.12
CA ILE A 44 16.29 6.29 29.35
C ILE A 44 15.13 6.86 28.54
N SER A 45 15.01 6.49 27.26
CA SER A 45 13.91 6.96 26.40
C SER A 45 12.54 6.47 26.88
N SER A 46 12.45 5.24 27.39
CA SER A 46 11.24 4.69 28.00
C SER A 46 10.86 5.43 29.27
N ILE A 47 11.82 5.62 30.18
CA ILE A 47 11.61 6.35 31.44
C ILE A 47 11.20 7.81 31.14
N ALA A 48 11.86 8.45 30.18
CA ALA A 48 11.49 9.80 29.75
C ALA A 48 10.08 9.88 29.17
N ALA A 49 9.69 8.91 28.33
CA ALA A 49 8.33 8.84 27.77
C ALA A 49 7.28 8.63 28.87
N ILE A 50 7.53 7.70 29.81
CA ILE A 50 6.63 7.45 30.94
C ILE A 50 6.59 8.63 31.89
N ALA A 51 7.73 9.23 32.25
CA ALA A 51 7.78 10.40 33.11
C ALA A 51 7.05 11.59 32.49
N MET A 52 7.17 11.82 31.18
CA MET A 52 6.47 12.88 30.48
C MET A 52 4.95 12.66 30.45
N THR A 53 4.49 11.41 30.41
CA THR A 53 3.05 11.11 30.42
C THR A 53 2.45 11.16 31.83
N THR A 54 3.20 10.77 32.86
CA THR A 54 2.72 10.67 34.26
C THR A 54 2.83 11.99 35.04
N TRP A 55 3.82 12.83 34.72
CA TRP A 55 4.07 14.08 35.47
C TRP A 55 3.10 15.22 35.13
N THR A 56 2.08 14.99 34.33
CA THR A 56 1.18 16.05 33.88
C THR A 56 -0.19 16.00 34.55
N LYS A 57 -0.29 16.56 35.75
CA LYS A 57 -1.57 17.08 36.28
C LYS A 57 -1.98 18.44 35.61
N PHE A 58 -1.17 19.00 34.72
CA PHE A 58 -1.40 20.26 34.02
C PHE A 58 -1.34 20.08 32.50
N ALA A 59 -2.08 20.94 31.77
CA ALA A 59 -2.31 20.91 30.34
C ALA A 59 -1.15 20.33 29.49
N VAL A 60 -1.46 19.28 28.75
CA VAL A 60 -0.49 18.59 27.87
C VAL A 60 -0.02 19.56 26.79
N SER A 61 1.17 20.14 26.98
CA SER A 61 1.76 21.02 25.96
C SER A 61 2.11 20.19 24.73
N GLN A 62 1.91 20.78 23.53
CA GLN A 62 2.25 20.11 22.26
C GLN A 62 3.70 19.65 22.22
N CYS A 63 4.64 20.41 22.79
CA CYS A 63 6.05 20.03 22.89
C CYS A 63 6.27 18.74 23.67
N LYS A 64 5.52 18.52 24.75
CA LYS A 64 5.64 17.29 25.55
C LYS A 64 5.18 16.06 24.77
N LEU A 65 4.07 16.18 24.05
CA LEU A 65 3.59 15.10 23.17
C LEU A 65 4.61 14.78 22.07
N LEU A 66 5.16 15.79 21.40
CA LEU A 66 6.18 15.61 20.37
C LEU A 66 7.41 14.88 20.93
N LEU A 67 7.91 15.30 22.08
CA LEU A 67 9.05 14.64 22.73
C LEU A 67 8.74 13.20 23.15
N THR A 68 7.52 12.94 23.63
CA THR A 68 7.08 11.57 23.98
C THR A 68 7.06 10.66 22.77
N TYR A 69 6.51 11.11 21.64
CA TYR A 69 6.48 10.31 20.41
C TYR A 69 7.87 10.13 19.79
N LEU A 70 8.73 11.13 19.87
CA LEU A 70 10.13 11.00 19.45
C LEU A 70 10.87 9.97 20.29
N ALA A 71 10.73 10.01 21.61
CA ALA A 71 11.32 9.04 22.53
C ALA A 71 10.77 7.62 22.30
N ALA A 72 9.46 7.48 22.04
CA ALA A 72 8.84 6.21 21.69
C ALA A 72 9.40 5.63 20.39
N GLY A 73 9.65 6.46 19.38
CA GLY A 73 10.29 6.05 18.13
C GLY A 73 11.71 5.51 18.33
N ILE A 74 12.53 6.22 19.11
CA ILE A 74 13.88 5.77 19.49
C ILE A 74 13.81 4.42 20.23
N PHE A 75 12.91 4.30 21.19
CA PHE A 75 12.71 3.06 21.94
C PHE A 75 12.33 1.88 21.04
N CYS A 76 11.35 2.05 20.14
CA CYS A 76 10.95 1.01 19.19
C CYS A 76 12.11 0.57 18.30
N ALA A 77 12.92 1.51 17.79
CA ALA A 77 14.05 1.20 16.94
C ALA A 77 15.14 0.42 17.69
N THR A 78 15.49 0.87 18.89
CA THR A 78 16.55 0.23 19.70
C THR A 78 16.15 -1.16 20.19
N THR A 79 14.90 -1.35 20.63
CA THR A 79 14.41 -2.66 21.09
C THR A 79 14.27 -3.67 19.95
N CYS A 80 13.80 -3.25 18.77
CA CYS A 80 13.72 -4.13 17.61
C CYS A 80 15.10 -4.60 17.14
N GLN A 81 16.11 -3.74 17.17
CA GLN A 81 17.49 -4.12 16.83
C GLN A 81 18.07 -5.13 17.82
N LEU A 82 17.68 -5.05 19.09
CA LEU A 82 18.10 -6.00 20.12
C LEU A 82 17.43 -7.38 19.97
N SER A 83 16.19 -7.40 19.42
CA SER A 83 15.44 -8.64 19.18
C SER A 83 15.61 -9.20 17.76
N SER A 84 16.30 -8.50 16.85
CA SER A 84 16.38 -8.84 15.41
C SER A 84 17.26 -10.05 15.06
N THR A 85 17.73 -10.83 16.02
CA THR A 85 18.39 -12.11 15.75
C THR A 85 17.48 -13.19 15.14
N GLY A 86 16.22 -12.92 14.86
CA GLY A 86 15.27 -13.97 14.46
C GLY A 86 14.23 -13.66 13.39
N VAL A 87 13.99 -12.41 13.01
CA VAL A 87 12.99 -12.13 11.94
C VAL A 87 13.69 -11.98 10.61
N GLN A 88 14.20 -13.12 10.09
CA GLN A 88 14.46 -13.20 8.64
C GLN A 88 13.18 -12.90 7.90
N ALA A 89 13.29 -12.09 6.82
CA ALA A 89 12.20 -11.84 5.90
C ALA A 89 11.42 -13.14 5.67
N MET A 90 10.12 -13.08 5.94
CA MET A 90 9.21 -14.20 5.70
C MET A 90 9.35 -14.52 4.21
N ARG A 91 10.13 -15.54 3.87
CA ARG A 91 10.24 -16.07 2.51
C ARG A 91 8.81 -16.31 2.03
N THR A 92 8.56 -16.04 0.74
CA THR A 92 7.31 -16.42 0.07
C THR A 92 6.86 -17.76 0.63
N SER A 93 5.69 -17.78 1.22
CA SER A 93 5.21 -19.00 1.90
C SER A 93 5.10 -20.12 0.86
N THR A 94 5.29 -21.36 1.25
CA THR A 94 5.03 -22.52 0.39
C THR A 94 3.66 -22.41 -0.28
N ALA A 95 2.67 -21.87 0.43
CA ALA A 95 1.35 -21.59 -0.12
C ALA A 95 1.36 -20.63 -1.33
N ALA A 96 2.21 -19.60 -1.36
CA ALA A 96 2.30 -18.72 -2.53
C ALA A 96 2.90 -19.45 -3.74
N ALA A 97 3.87 -20.35 -3.50
CA ALA A 97 4.46 -21.19 -4.55
C ALA A 97 3.43 -22.21 -5.08
N ASP A 98 2.63 -22.82 -4.21
CA ASP A 98 1.57 -23.74 -4.60
C ASP A 98 0.48 -23.04 -5.43
N PHE A 99 0.05 -21.84 -5.03
CA PHE A 99 -0.85 -21.01 -5.84
C PHE A 99 -0.23 -20.61 -7.18
N GLY A 100 1.07 -20.29 -7.20
CA GLY A 100 1.80 -19.98 -8.43
C GLY A 100 1.80 -21.14 -9.42
N SER A 101 2.14 -22.34 -8.96
CA SER A 101 2.14 -23.54 -9.81
C SER A 101 0.74 -23.86 -10.33
N MET A 102 -0.31 -23.68 -9.51
CA MET A 102 -1.69 -23.84 -9.94
C MET A 102 -2.06 -22.84 -11.03
N ILE A 103 -1.70 -21.55 -10.88
CA ILE A 103 -1.97 -20.52 -11.90
C ILE A 103 -1.29 -20.89 -13.22
N MET A 104 -0.03 -21.35 -13.18
CA MET A 104 0.71 -21.76 -14.37
C MET A 104 0.13 -23.02 -15.05
N SER A 105 -0.61 -23.86 -14.32
CA SER A 105 -1.29 -25.02 -14.89
C SER A 105 -2.64 -24.70 -15.57
N LEU A 106 -3.15 -23.48 -15.41
CA LEU A 106 -4.40 -23.07 -16.04
C LEU A 106 -4.24 -22.90 -17.55
N PRO A 107 -5.26 -23.22 -18.35
CA PRO A 107 -5.19 -23.15 -19.81
C PRO A 107 -5.26 -21.71 -20.32
N PHE A 108 -4.27 -20.90 -19.97
CA PHE A 108 -4.06 -19.59 -20.59
C PHE A 108 -3.59 -19.77 -22.04
N ARG A 109 -3.86 -18.78 -22.86
CA ARG A 109 -3.48 -18.78 -24.27
C ARG A 109 -1.97 -18.61 -24.47
N SER A 110 -1.31 -17.95 -23.55
CA SER A 110 0.11 -17.60 -23.60
C SER A 110 0.73 -17.80 -22.21
N ASP A 111 1.96 -18.34 -22.19
CA ASP A 111 2.73 -18.53 -20.96
C ASP A 111 3.07 -17.19 -20.31
N ASP A 112 3.30 -16.14 -21.10
CA ASP A 112 3.56 -14.79 -20.63
C ASP A 112 2.34 -14.20 -19.92
N ALA A 113 1.13 -14.46 -20.41
CA ALA A 113 -0.10 -14.04 -19.73
C ALA A 113 -0.26 -14.77 -18.39
N ALA A 114 0.02 -16.09 -18.35
CA ALA A 114 -0.01 -16.85 -17.11
C ALA A 114 1.02 -16.30 -16.10
N ALA A 115 2.26 -16.07 -16.55
CA ALA A 115 3.34 -15.53 -15.73
C ALA A 115 3.02 -14.14 -15.19
N LEU A 116 2.39 -13.27 -16.00
CA LEU A 116 1.96 -11.93 -15.57
C LEU A 116 0.85 -12.03 -14.52
N VAL A 117 -0.16 -12.88 -14.75
CA VAL A 117 -1.25 -13.11 -13.77
C VAL A 117 -0.66 -13.65 -12.47
N ASN A 118 0.27 -14.61 -12.54
CA ASN A 118 0.95 -15.11 -11.35
C ASN A 118 1.68 -14.00 -10.60
N ALA A 119 2.48 -13.20 -11.28
CA ALA A 119 3.23 -12.09 -10.66
C ALA A 119 2.31 -11.06 -9.98
N LEU A 120 1.15 -10.76 -10.57
CA LEU A 120 0.22 -9.80 -10.03
C LEU A 120 -0.61 -10.34 -8.86
N VAL A 121 -0.92 -11.63 -8.83
CA VAL A 121 -1.74 -12.26 -7.78
C VAL A 121 -0.88 -12.73 -6.61
N THR A 122 0.24 -13.37 -6.85
CA THR A 122 1.09 -13.96 -5.80
C THR A 122 2.29 -13.09 -5.41
N GLY A 123 2.71 -12.18 -6.31
CA GLY A 123 3.95 -11.40 -6.16
C GLY A 123 5.20 -12.14 -6.65
N ASP A 124 5.07 -13.39 -7.07
CA ASP A 124 6.19 -14.18 -7.59
C ASP A 124 6.46 -13.83 -9.05
N LYS A 125 7.62 -13.24 -9.30
CA LYS A 125 8.10 -12.81 -10.63
C LYS A 125 9.03 -13.82 -11.30
N SER A 126 9.28 -14.95 -10.68
CA SER A 126 10.25 -15.94 -11.16
C SER A 126 9.90 -16.54 -12.52
N TRP A 127 8.61 -16.51 -12.87
CA TRP A 127 8.06 -17.00 -14.13
C TRP A 127 8.06 -15.94 -15.25
N LEU A 128 8.28 -14.65 -14.93
CA LEU A 128 8.33 -13.59 -15.93
C LEU A 128 9.64 -13.64 -16.70
N SER A 129 9.56 -13.52 -18.03
CA SER A 129 10.74 -13.38 -18.86
C SER A 129 11.48 -12.06 -18.52
N PRO A 130 12.84 -12.04 -18.61
CA PRO A 130 13.61 -10.82 -18.40
C PRO A 130 13.19 -9.69 -19.36
N GLU A 131 12.70 -10.03 -20.54
CA GLU A 131 12.20 -9.10 -21.56
C GLU A 131 10.96 -8.39 -21.07
N ILE A 132 9.95 -9.10 -20.56
CA ILE A 132 8.74 -8.48 -19.97
C ILE A 132 9.10 -7.60 -18.79
N VAL A 133 9.96 -8.06 -17.88
CA VAL A 133 10.42 -7.24 -16.75
C VAL A 133 11.12 -5.97 -17.25
N GLY A 134 11.95 -6.08 -18.30
CA GLY A 134 12.59 -4.95 -18.97
C GLY A 134 11.57 -3.97 -19.55
N THR A 135 10.58 -4.45 -20.28
CA THR A 135 9.49 -3.66 -20.88
C THR A 135 8.71 -2.88 -19.84
N PHE A 136 8.33 -3.52 -18.72
CA PHE A 136 7.67 -2.83 -17.60
C PHE A 136 8.57 -1.81 -16.91
N ARG A 137 9.87 -2.00 -16.92
CA ARG A 137 10.83 -1.05 -16.37
C ARG A 137 11.00 0.18 -17.26
N THR A 138 11.21 -0.02 -18.56
CA THR A 138 11.40 1.07 -19.53
C THR A 138 10.14 1.90 -19.74
N SER A 139 8.96 1.27 -19.75
CA SER A 139 7.66 1.98 -19.79
C SER A 139 7.33 2.74 -18.51
N GLY A 140 8.11 2.56 -17.40
CA GLY A 140 7.83 3.18 -16.10
C GLY A 140 6.77 2.44 -15.27
N ALA A 141 6.40 1.22 -15.65
CA ALA A 141 5.37 0.40 -15.02
C ALA A 141 5.91 -0.58 -13.96
N SER A 142 7.18 -0.50 -13.57
CA SER A 142 7.78 -1.43 -12.58
C SER A 142 6.97 -1.55 -11.28
N HIS A 143 6.26 -0.49 -10.89
CA HIS A 143 5.43 -0.47 -9.68
C HIS A 143 4.17 -1.34 -9.81
N ILE A 144 3.71 -1.65 -11.04
CA ILE A 144 2.58 -2.55 -11.31
C ILE A 144 2.99 -4.00 -11.01
N LEU A 145 4.22 -4.40 -11.38
CA LEU A 145 4.75 -5.73 -11.06
C LEU A 145 5.08 -5.91 -9.57
N ALA A 146 5.11 -4.84 -8.79
CA ALA A 146 5.26 -4.93 -7.35
C ALA A 146 3.87 -5.04 -6.71
N LEU A 147 3.71 -5.98 -5.76
CA LEU A 147 2.47 -6.05 -4.98
C LEU A 147 2.21 -4.69 -4.31
N SER A 148 1.08 -4.11 -4.66
CA SER A 148 0.73 -2.74 -4.27
C SER A 148 -0.58 -2.67 -3.49
N GLY A 149 -0.84 -1.51 -2.92
CA GLY A 149 -2.12 -1.23 -2.27
C GLY A 149 -3.33 -1.34 -3.22
N LEU A 150 -3.13 -1.18 -4.55
CA LEU A 150 -4.18 -1.38 -5.53
C LEU A 150 -4.66 -2.84 -5.56
N HIS A 151 -3.72 -3.80 -5.55
CA HIS A 151 -4.05 -5.24 -5.57
C HIS A 151 -4.92 -5.60 -4.36
N LEU A 152 -4.50 -5.22 -3.16
CA LEU A 152 -5.28 -5.47 -1.95
C LEU A 152 -6.59 -4.67 -1.93
N GLY A 153 -6.61 -3.47 -2.50
CA GLY A 153 -7.82 -2.67 -2.65
C GLY A 153 -8.87 -3.33 -3.54
N ILE A 154 -8.45 -3.96 -4.63
CA ILE A 154 -9.37 -4.72 -5.51
C ILE A 154 -9.90 -5.96 -4.78
N ILE A 155 -9.03 -6.69 -4.07
CA ILE A 155 -9.45 -7.83 -3.24
C ILE A 155 -10.47 -7.37 -2.18
N TYR A 156 -10.21 -6.25 -1.51
CA TYR A 156 -11.14 -5.65 -0.53
C TYR A 156 -12.51 -5.36 -1.15
N ILE A 157 -12.55 -4.80 -2.35
CA ILE A 157 -13.81 -4.54 -3.07
C ILE A 157 -14.54 -5.84 -3.41
N ILE A 158 -13.82 -6.84 -3.94
CA ILE A 158 -14.40 -8.16 -4.29
C ILE A 158 -14.96 -8.82 -3.03
N LEU A 159 -14.20 -8.86 -1.93
CA LEU A 159 -14.67 -9.39 -0.65
C LEU A 159 -15.87 -8.61 -0.12
N GLY A 160 -15.87 -7.29 -0.29
CA GLY A 160 -16.98 -6.43 0.06
C GLY A 160 -18.27 -6.80 -0.66
N TYR A 161 -18.21 -7.07 -1.96
CA TYR A 161 -19.36 -7.53 -2.74
C TYR A 161 -19.76 -8.95 -2.38
N ALA A 162 -18.82 -9.88 -2.29
CA ALA A 162 -19.09 -11.27 -1.94
C ALA A 162 -19.77 -11.39 -0.55
N THR A 163 -19.31 -10.65 0.44
CA THR A 163 -19.88 -10.67 1.79
C THR A 163 -21.15 -9.83 1.93
N SER A 164 -21.54 -9.06 0.90
CA SER A 164 -22.82 -8.29 0.92
C SER A 164 -24.05 -9.19 1.00
N ILE A 165 -23.93 -10.45 0.59
CA ILE A 165 -24.98 -11.49 0.65
C ILE A 165 -25.40 -11.78 2.11
N LEU A 166 -24.53 -11.55 3.11
CA LEU A 166 -24.83 -11.81 4.52
C LEU A 166 -25.94 -10.90 5.11
N GLY A 167 -26.34 -9.86 4.36
CA GLY A 167 -27.41 -8.94 4.79
C GLY A 167 -26.90 -7.70 5.52
N ARG A 168 -27.82 -7.00 6.21
CA ARG A 168 -27.59 -5.69 6.82
C ARG A 168 -27.72 -5.66 8.34
N SER A 169 -27.93 -6.80 9.00
CA SER A 169 -28.02 -6.87 10.44
C SER A 169 -26.73 -6.44 11.13
N PRO A 170 -26.72 -5.99 12.38
CA PRO A 170 -25.50 -5.66 13.13
C PRO A 170 -24.51 -6.83 13.16
N VAL A 171 -25.01 -8.05 13.38
CA VAL A 171 -24.19 -9.27 13.38
C VAL A 171 -23.57 -9.50 12.00
N ALA A 172 -24.35 -9.38 10.93
CA ALA A 172 -23.86 -9.53 9.55
C ALA A 172 -22.75 -8.51 9.21
N LYS A 173 -22.87 -7.26 9.69
CA LYS A 173 -21.85 -6.24 9.51
C LYS A 173 -20.54 -6.62 10.21
N THR A 174 -20.62 -7.06 11.48
CA THR A 174 -19.44 -7.49 12.24
C THR A 174 -18.79 -8.71 11.60
N THR A 175 -19.56 -9.72 11.22
CA THR A 175 -19.06 -10.92 10.54
C THR A 175 -18.38 -10.56 9.22
N ARG A 176 -18.98 -9.67 8.43
CA ARG A 176 -18.41 -9.14 7.18
C ARG A 176 -17.05 -8.49 7.42
N SER A 177 -16.94 -7.58 8.39
CA SER A 177 -15.67 -6.91 8.71
C SER A 177 -14.61 -7.91 9.17
N ILE A 178 -14.98 -8.90 9.98
CA ILE A 178 -14.05 -9.97 10.41
C ILE A 178 -13.55 -10.77 9.20
N ILE A 179 -14.44 -11.20 8.31
CA ILE A 179 -14.06 -11.95 7.09
C ILE A 179 -13.12 -11.12 6.22
N ILE A 180 -13.46 -9.85 5.96
CA ILE A 180 -12.66 -8.95 5.12
C ILE A 180 -11.26 -8.76 5.72
N VAL A 181 -11.17 -8.45 7.00
CA VAL A 181 -9.88 -8.23 7.68
C VAL A 181 -9.06 -9.53 7.71
N SER A 182 -9.68 -10.68 8.05
CA SER A 182 -8.98 -11.97 8.12
C SER A 182 -8.44 -12.39 6.76
N LEU A 183 -9.24 -12.32 5.69
CA LEU A 183 -8.80 -12.72 4.35
C LEU A 183 -7.79 -11.75 3.76
N SER A 184 -7.94 -10.43 3.97
CA SER A 184 -6.96 -9.43 3.56
C SER A 184 -5.63 -9.61 4.28
N GLY A 185 -5.68 -9.93 5.58
CA GLY A 185 -4.50 -10.22 6.39
C GLY A 185 -3.81 -11.51 5.95
N ALA A 186 -4.57 -12.58 5.74
CA ALA A 186 -4.06 -13.85 5.23
C ALA A 186 -3.37 -13.66 3.86
N TYR A 187 -3.99 -12.95 2.94
CA TYR A 187 -3.39 -12.62 1.64
C TYR A 187 -2.07 -11.86 1.82
N THR A 188 -2.04 -10.85 2.69
CA THR A 188 -0.83 -10.07 2.96
C THR A 188 0.31 -10.94 3.50
N ILE A 189 0.01 -11.89 4.38
CA ILE A 189 1.01 -12.82 4.95
C ILE A 189 1.49 -13.81 3.89
N VAL A 190 0.58 -14.45 3.18
CA VAL A 190 0.89 -15.46 2.16
C VAL A 190 1.77 -14.89 1.06
N THR A 191 1.54 -13.65 0.66
CA THR A 191 2.31 -12.97 -0.40
C THR A 191 3.62 -12.31 0.10
N GLY A 192 4.07 -12.65 1.32
CA GLY A 192 5.38 -12.23 1.84
C GLY A 192 5.40 -10.87 2.52
N ALA A 193 4.23 -10.32 2.90
CA ALA A 193 4.09 -9.10 3.72
C ALA A 193 4.91 -7.90 3.20
N ALA A 194 4.92 -7.66 1.88
CA ALA A 194 5.60 -6.50 1.30
C ALA A 194 5.15 -5.19 2.01
N PRO A 195 6.06 -4.24 2.29
CA PRO A 195 5.74 -3.06 3.09
C PRO A 195 4.57 -2.22 2.55
N SER A 196 4.41 -2.15 1.23
CA SER A 196 3.28 -1.49 0.56
C SER A 196 1.95 -2.20 0.80
N LEU A 197 1.98 -3.53 0.88
CA LEU A 197 0.81 -4.37 1.11
C LEU A 197 0.39 -4.32 2.59
N VAL A 198 1.37 -4.40 3.51
CA VAL A 198 1.14 -4.23 4.96
C VAL A 198 0.49 -2.89 5.24
N ARG A 199 0.97 -1.80 4.62
CA ARG A 199 0.32 -0.48 4.74
C ARG A 199 -1.14 -0.54 4.29
N ALA A 200 -1.42 -1.11 3.12
CA ALA A 200 -2.78 -1.21 2.59
C ALA A 200 -3.68 -2.05 3.51
N PHE A 201 -3.15 -3.13 4.08
CA PHE A 201 -3.85 -3.93 5.08
C PHE A 201 -4.17 -3.12 6.35
N LEU A 202 -3.22 -2.34 6.86
CA LEU A 202 -3.46 -1.47 8.01
C LEU A 202 -4.55 -0.42 7.73
N PHE A 203 -4.61 0.11 6.50
CA PHE A 203 -5.69 1.02 6.09
C PHE A 203 -7.04 0.32 6.12
N ILE A 204 -7.14 -0.91 5.62
CA ILE A 204 -8.37 -1.72 5.67
C ILE A 204 -8.75 -2.00 7.13
N LEU A 205 -7.80 -2.45 7.95
CA LEU A 205 -8.02 -2.77 9.36
C LEU A 205 -8.55 -1.57 10.14
N ILE A 206 -7.91 -0.41 10.01
CA ILE A 206 -8.32 0.82 10.69
C ILE A 206 -9.70 1.27 10.19
N ASN A 207 -9.95 1.19 8.88
CA ASN A 207 -11.22 1.58 8.29
C ASN A 207 -12.38 0.67 8.74
N GLU A 208 -12.20 -0.65 8.69
CA GLU A 208 -13.20 -1.62 9.17
C GLU A 208 -13.45 -1.46 10.67
N THR A 209 -12.41 -1.24 11.47
CA THR A 209 -12.54 -0.95 12.90
C THR A 209 -13.32 0.34 13.15
N ALA A 210 -13.06 1.39 12.38
CA ALA A 210 -13.83 2.64 12.47
C ALA A 210 -15.30 2.43 12.11
N HIS A 211 -15.60 1.64 11.08
CA HIS A 211 -16.96 1.26 10.71
C HIS A 211 -17.69 0.50 11.83
N LEU A 212 -17.03 -0.46 12.47
CA LEU A 212 -17.60 -1.21 13.59
C LEU A 212 -17.86 -0.31 14.82
N LEU A 213 -17.01 0.69 15.05
CA LEU A 213 -17.18 1.67 16.11
C LEU A 213 -18.12 2.82 15.75
N HIS A 214 -18.80 2.75 14.60
CA HIS A 214 -19.66 3.82 14.06
C HIS A 214 -18.97 5.19 13.97
N ARG A 215 -17.65 5.21 13.70
CA ARG A 215 -16.85 6.42 13.54
C ARG A 215 -16.50 6.65 12.08
N LYS A 216 -16.45 7.93 11.68
CA LYS A 216 -15.93 8.30 10.35
C LYS A 216 -14.42 8.19 10.37
N SER A 217 -13.86 7.44 9.44
CA SER A 217 -12.41 7.39 9.24
C SER A 217 -11.94 8.68 8.54
N ASN A 218 -10.85 9.25 9.04
CA ASN A 218 -10.20 10.39 8.41
C ASN A 218 -8.93 9.89 7.71
N PRO A 219 -8.74 10.15 6.40
CA PRO A 219 -7.57 9.66 5.65
C PRO A 219 -6.23 10.06 6.27
N VAL A 220 -6.12 11.26 6.82
CA VAL A 220 -4.89 11.75 7.48
C VAL A 220 -4.61 10.96 8.76
N HIS A 221 -5.63 10.73 9.57
CA HIS A 221 -5.48 9.97 10.82
C HIS A 221 -5.12 8.51 10.53
N THR A 222 -5.78 7.90 9.53
CA THR A 222 -5.48 6.53 9.09
C THR A 222 -4.05 6.43 8.57
N PHE A 223 -3.60 7.41 7.78
CA PHE A 223 -2.24 7.48 7.26
C PHE A 223 -1.20 7.55 8.40
N CYS A 224 -1.37 8.47 9.35
CA CYS A 224 -0.46 8.64 10.48
C CYS A 224 -0.45 7.41 11.39
N ALA A 225 -1.62 6.83 11.70
CA ALA A 225 -1.73 5.63 12.51
C ALA A 225 -1.04 4.43 11.85
N ALA A 226 -1.30 4.17 10.57
CA ALA A 226 -0.66 3.09 9.84
C ALA A 226 0.87 3.25 9.76
N LEU A 227 1.35 4.49 9.54
CA LEU A 227 2.77 4.82 9.52
C LEU A 227 3.43 4.48 10.87
N MET A 228 2.86 4.97 11.96
CA MET A 228 3.39 4.72 13.31
C MET A 228 3.34 3.23 13.69
N ILE A 229 2.24 2.54 13.40
CA ILE A 229 2.10 1.10 13.70
C ILE A 229 3.15 0.30 12.92
N GLN A 230 3.30 0.55 11.62
CA GLN A 230 4.24 -0.22 10.80
C GLN A 230 5.68 0.00 11.25
N MET A 231 6.07 1.23 11.58
CA MET A 231 7.40 1.53 12.11
C MET A 231 7.60 1.01 13.54
N ALA A 232 6.56 0.97 14.37
CA ALA A 232 6.65 0.41 15.71
C ALA A 232 6.86 -1.10 15.69
N VAL A 233 6.19 -1.82 14.77
CA VAL A 233 6.32 -3.28 14.61
C VAL A 233 7.66 -3.66 13.97
N ASN A 234 8.08 -2.92 12.95
CA ASN A 234 9.34 -3.16 12.27
C ASN A 234 10.03 -1.83 11.89
N PRO A 235 10.86 -1.28 12.76
CA PRO A 235 11.57 -0.03 12.49
C PRO A 235 12.46 -0.08 11.25
N SER A 236 13.10 -1.22 10.95
CA SER A 236 14.00 -1.37 9.80
C SER A 236 13.27 -1.21 8.45
N VAL A 237 11.94 -1.27 8.43
CA VAL A 237 11.15 -1.02 7.22
C VAL A 237 11.38 0.40 6.66
N LEU A 238 11.84 1.33 7.51
CA LEU A 238 12.15 2.70 7.11
C LEU A 238 13.24 2.76 6.03
N GLU A 239 14.14 1.79 5.97
CA GLU A 239 15.20 1.69 4.96
C GLU A 239 14.70 1.12 3.62
N SER A 240 13.53 0.47 3.63
CA SER A 240 12.94 -0.13 2.45
C SER A 240 12.42 0.92 1.47
N ALA A 241 12.89 0.88 0.21
CA ALA A 241 12.40 1.74 -0.85
C ALA A 241 10.88 1.57 -1.07
N GLY A 242 10.35 0.33 -0.95
CA GLY A 242 8.93 0.05 -1.09
C GLY A 242 8.08 0.74 -0.01
N PHE A 243 8.56 0.81 1.22
CA PHE A 243 7.93 1.57 2.29
C PHE A 243 7.96 3.07 1.99
N GLN A 244 9.13 3.63 1.73
CA GLN A 244 9.34 5.06 1.50
C GLN A 244 8.49 5.56 0.34
N LEU A 245 8.58 4.92 -0.84
CA LEU A 245 7.81 5.31 -2.03
C LEU A 245 6.31 5.18 -1.80
N SER A 246 5.88 4.15 -1.09
CA SER A 246 4.48 3.89 -0.82
C SER A 246 3.85 4.95 0.10
N TYR A 247 4.55 5.38 1.14
CA TYR A 247 4.07 6.45 2.03
C TYR A 247 4.18 7.84 1.38
N LEU A 248 5.22 8.10 0.58
CA LEU A 248 5.33 9.34 -0.20
C LEU A 248 4.20 9.46 -1.23
N ALA A 249 3.86 8.39 -1.95
CA ALA A 249 2.72 8.39 -2.86
C ALA A 249 1.42 8.74 -2.13
N MET A 250 1.15 8.13 -0.98
CA MET A 250 -0.03 8.44 -0.16
C MET A 250 -0.03 9.88 0.35
N ALA A 251 1.12 10.41 0.76
CA ALA A 251 1.24 11.82 1.14
C ALA A 251 0.87 12.74 -0.03
N GLY A 252 1.33 12.44 -1.24
CA GLY A 252 0.94 13.15 -2.46
C GLY A 252 -0.57 13.09 -2.73
N ILE A 253 -1.17 11.89 -2.57
CA ILE A 253 -2.62 11.68 -2.74
C ILE A 253 -3.41 12.50 -1.71
N ILE A 254 -3.00 12.53 -0.46
CA ILE A 254 -3.74 13.23 0.60
C ILE A 254 -3.59 14.75 0.50
N THR A 255 -2.40 15.25 0.12
CA THR A 255 -2.07 16.69 0.19
C THR A 255 -2.24 17.42 -1.14
N LEU A 256 -1.78 16.84 -2.24
CA LEU A 256 -1.69 17.51 -3.53
C LEU A 256 -2.85 17.14 -4.48
N PHE A 257 -3.23 15.86 -4.53
CA PHE A 257 -4.28 15.43 -5.45
C PHE A 257 -5.61 16.16 -5.29
N PRO A 258 -6.16 16.46 -4.07
CA PRO A 258 -7.42 17.20 -3.95
C PRO A 258 -7.35 18.60 -4.55
N LYS A 259 -6.19 19.27 -4.45
CA LYS A 259 -5.97 20.59 -5.02
C LYS A 259 -5.91 20.52 -6.54
N MET A 260 -5.14 19.58 -7.10
CA MET A 260 -5.02 19.40 -8.55
C MET A 260 -6.33 18.94 -9.20
N LYS A 261 -7.07 18.06 -8.52
CA LYS A 261 -8.40 17.63 -8.97
C LYS A 261 -9.37 18.80 -9.13
N ALA A 262 -9.28 19.80 -8.24
CA ALA A 262 -10.14 20.97 -8.26
C ALA A 262 -9.83 21.95 -9.41
N TRP A 263 -8.67 21.83 -10.09
CA TRP A 263 -8.32 22.68 -11.23
C TRP A 263 -9.24 22.46 -12.44
N TYR A 264 -9.80 21.24 -12.56
CA TYR A 264 -10.77 20.94 -13.61
C TYR A 264 -12.15 20.80 -12.95
N PRO A 265 -13.09 21.74 -13.18
CA PRO A 265 -14.39 21.74 -12.51
C PRO A 265 -15.23 20.52 -12.91
N GLU A 266 -16.14 20.15 -12.01
CA GLU A 266 -17.12 19.10 -12.29
C GLU A 266 -18.05 19.55 -13.44
N PRO A 267 -18.34 18.69 -14.41
CA PRO A 267 -19.28 19.01 -15.47
C PRO A 267 -20.67 19.28 -14.86
N GLY A 268 -21.38 20.25 -15.41
CA GLY A 268 -22.70 20.66 -14.93
C GLY A 268 -23.70 19.50 -14.89
N LYS A 269 -24.76 19.63 -14.08
CA LYS A 269 -25.75 18.55 -13.81
C LYS A 269 -26.35 17.93 -15.07
N GLU A 270 -26.53 18.67 -16.13
CA GLU A 270 -27.03 18.16 -17.43
C GLU A 270 -25.96 17.36 -18.18
N ALA A 271 -24.73 17.82 -18.17
CA ALA A 271 -23.58 17.13 -18.76
C ALA A 271 -23.22 15.83 -18.01
N THR A 272 -23.57 15.72 -16.73
CA THR A 272 -23.31 14.50 -15.96
C THR A 272 -24.08 13.26 -16.44
N ARG A 273 -25.08 13.40 -17.30
CA ARG A 273 -25.79 12.27 -17.91
C ARG A 273 -25.03 11.66 -19.10
N SER A 274 -24.13 12.41 -19.76
CA SER A 274 -23.35 11.92 -20.90
C SER A 274 -22.00 11.34 -20.45
N PHE A 275 -21.67 10.13 -20.91
CA PHE A 275 -20.38 9.50 -20.71
C PHE A 275 -19.24 10.33 -21.34
N ILE A 276 -19.50 10.88 -22.54
CA ILE A 276 -18.54 11.69 -23.31
C ILE A 276 -18.14 12.95 -22.54
N ALA A 277 -19.13 13.63 -21.90
CA ALA A 277 -18.85 14.84 -21.13
C ALA A 277 -18.08 14.57 -19.81
N ARG A 278 -18.12 13.35 -19.28
CA ARG A 278 -17.37 12.94 -18.09
C ARG A 278 -15.96 12.46 -18.42
N PHE A 279 -15.71 12.05 -19.65
CA PHE A 279 -14.43 11.44 -20.05
C PHE A 279 -13.23 12.36 -19.79
N PRO A 280 -13.23 13.65 -20.23
CA PRO A 280 -12.11 14.54 -19.97
C PRO A 280 -11.81 14.72 -18.47
N LYS A 281 -12.86 14.81 -17.64
CA LYS A 281 -12.69 14.89 -16.18
C LYS A 281 -12.05 13.65 -15.60
N LYS A 282 -12.44 12.45 -16.04
CA LYS A 282 -11.82 11.20 -15.61
C LYS A 282 -10.35 11.10 -16.00
N VAL A 283 -10.03 11.51 -17.22
CA VAL A 283 -8.63 11.57 -17.70
C VAL A 283 -7.84 12.56 -16.85
N TRP A 284 -8.40 13.75 -16.59
CA TRP A 284 -7.77 14.74 -15.72
C TRP A 284 -7.55 14.19 -14.30
N ASP A 285 -8.57 13.57 -13.70
CA ASP A 285 -8.46 13.01 -12.35
C ASP A 285 -7.36 11.93 -12.27
N ALA A 286 -7.24 11.08 -13.28
CA ALA A 286 -6.17 10.08 -13.40
C ALA A 286 -4.79 10.74 -13.56
N ALA A 287 -4.69 11.75 -14.42
CA ALA A 287 -3.46 12.51 -14.63
C ALA A 287 -3.04 13.26 -13.35
N ALA A 288 -3.98 13.94 -12.69
CA ALA A 288 -3.74 14.66 -11.45
C ALA A 288 -3.29 13.72 -10.32
N LEU A 289 -3.90 12.53 -10.21
CA LEU A 289 -3.49 11.51 -9.26
C LEU A 289 -2.06 11.03 -9.53
N THR A 290 -1.75 10.72 -10.78
CA THR A 290 -0.43 10.27 -11.22
C THR A 290 0.64 11.32 -10.94
N LEU A 291 0.37 12.59 -11.30
CA LEU A 291 1.28 13.72 -11.07
C LEU A 291 1.49 13.96 -9.58
N ALA A 292 0.42 13.93 -8.77
CA ALA A 292 0.53 14.09 -7.31
C ALA A 292 1.41 13.01 -6.67
N CYS A 293 1.28 11.75 -7.11
CA CYS A 293 2.16 10.67 -6.68
C CYS A 293 3.60 10.91 -7.14
N GLN A 294 3.81 11.23 -8.41
CA GLN A 294 5.15 11.36 -9.01
C GLN A 294 5.95 12.52 -8.44
N ILE A 295 5.32 13.64 -8.12
CA ILE A 295 6.00 14.79 -7.50
C ILE A 295 6.62 14.37 -6.15
N PHE A 296 5.92 13.54 -5.38
CA PHE A 296 6.41 13.08 -4.08
C PHE A 296 7.38 11.89 -4.19
N THR A 297 7.15 10.98 -5.13
CA THR A 297 7.97 9.76 -5.26
C THR A 297 9.15 9.93 -6.21
N GLY A 298 9.04 10.81 -7.20
CA GLY A 298 10.03 11.00 -8.25
C GLY A 298 11.45 11.30 -7.75
N PRO A 299 11.64 12.27 -6.84
CA PRO A 299 12.97 12.59 -6.32
C PRO A 299 13.63 11.39 -5.64
N LEU A 300 12.87 10.64 -4.82
CA LEU A 300 13.39 9.46 -4.16
C LEU A 300 13.66 8.31 -5.14
N ALA A 301 12.78 8.11 -6.10
CA ALA A 301 12.95 7.10 -7.13
C ALA A 301 14.22 7.37 -7.96
N TRP A 302 14.45 8.61 -8.33
CA TRP A 302 15.68 9.00 -9.03
C TRP A 302 16.94 8.76 -8.19
N LEU A 303 16.93 9.13 -6.92
CA LEU A 303 18.04 8.90 -6.00
C LEU A 303 18.34 7.42 -5.77
N ARG A 304 17.30 6.56 -5.71
CA ARG A 304 17.44 5.13 -5.39
C ARG A 304 17.74 4.27 -6.62
N PHE A 305 17.19 4.62 -7.77
CA PHE A 305 17.24 3.77 -8.96
C PHE A 305 18.01 4.39 -10.14
N GLY A 306 18.40 5.69 -10.02
CA GLY A 306 19.15 6.40 -11.06
C GLY A 306 18.36 6.63 -12.36
N THR A 307 17.09 6.27 -12.40
CA THR A 307 16.23 6.40 -13.59
C THR A 307 14.96 7.15 -13.28
N PHE A 308 14.55 8.03 -14.19
CA PHE A 308 13.26 8.71 -14.11
C PHE A 308 12.37 8.19 -15.24
N PRO A 309 11.20 7.62 -14.94
CA PRO A 309 10.32 7.08 -15.96
C PRO A 309 9.66 8.23 -16.76
N MET A 310 10.13 8.50 -17.96
CA MET A 310 9.62 9.63 -18.77
C MET A 310 8.16 9.42 -19.21
N HIS A 311 7.76 8.19 -19.46
CA HIS A 311 6.41 7.84 -19.95
C HIS A 311 5.40 7.55 -18.83
N PHE A 312 5.73 7.84 -17.54
CA PHE A 312 4.92 7.46 -16.38
C PHE A 312 3.44 7.91 -16.47
N LEU A 313 3.19 9.10 -17.06
CA LEU A 313 1.84 9.64 -17.17
C LEU A 313 0.99 8.82 -18.14
N LEU A 314 1.53 8.58 -19.34
CA LEU A 314 0.87 7.79 -20.39
C LEU A 314 0.65 6.35 -19.90
N THR A 315 1.70 5.77 -19.32
CA THR A 315 1.67 4.42 -18.75
C THR A 315 0.58 4.28 -17.71
N ASN A 316 0.50 5.18 -16.73
CA ASN A 316 -0.50 5.08 -15.69
C ASN A 316 -1.93 5.28 -16.18
N ILE A 317 -2.16 6.19 -17.16
CA ILE A 317 -3.49 6.40 -17.73
C ILE A 317 -3.97 5.16 -18.48
N LEU A 318 -3.09 4.43 -19.15
CA LEU A 318 -3.45 3.24 -19.95
C LEU A 318 -3.36 1.94 -19.13
N ALA A 319 -2.27 1.76 -18.38
CA ALA A 319 -2.01 0.52 -17.67
C ALA A 319 -2.86 0.33 -16.41
N MET A 320 -3.14 1.40 -15.65
CA MET A 320 -3.88 1.25 -14.40
C MET A 320 -5.32 0.74 -14.59
N PRO A 321 -6.11 1.22 -15.59
CA PRO A 321 -7.40 0.63 -15.89
C PRO A 321 -7.30 -0.84 -16.31
N LEU A 322 -6.34 -1.17 -17.19
CA LEU A 322 -6.13 -2.55 -17.64
C LEU A 322 -5.73 -3.47 -16.47
N THR A 323 -4.80 -3.04 -15.64
CA THR A 323 -4.40 -3.78 -14.42
C THR A 323 -5.59 -3.97 -13.47
N THR A 324 -6.44 -2.96 -13.32
CA THR A 324 -7.66 -3.08 -12.49
C THR A 324 -8.61 -4.12 -13.05
N VAL A 325 -8.86 -4.11 -14.36
CA VAL A 325 -9.71 -5.11 -15.03
C VAL A 325 -9.07 -6.50 -14.91
N LEU A 326 -7.76 -6.59 -15.18
CA LEU A 326 -7.01 -7.85 -15.07
C LEU A 326 -7.13 -8.45 -13.67
N MET A 327 -6.88 -7.69 -12.63
CA MET A 327 -6.99 -8.18 -11.26
C MET A 327 -8.42 -8.54 -10.86
N THR A 328 -9.41 -7.79 -11.35
CA THR A 328 -10.84 -8.06 -11.09
C THR A 328 -11.27 -9.38 -11.72
N LEU A 329 -10.68 -9.78 -12.83
CA LEU A 329 -10.92 -11.08 -13.49
C LEU A 329 -10.01 -12.18 -12.91
N ALA A 330 -8.75 -11.89 -12.65
CA ALA A 330 -7.75 -12.86 -12.19
C ALA A 330 -8.09 -13.42 -10.81
N VAL A 331 -8.46 -12.57 -9.85
CA VAL A 331 -8.76 -13.02 -8.49
C VAL A 331 -9.90 -14.04 -8.45
N PRO A 332 -11.09 -13.80 -9.05
CA PRO A 332 -12.13 -14.82 -9.13
C PRO A 332 -11.71 -16.06 -9.93
N SER A 333 -10.95 -15.89 -11.04
CA SER A 333 -10.46 -17.02 -11.84
C SER A 333 -9.62 -17.97 -11.00
N VAL A 334 -8.66 -17.44 -10.25
CA VAL A 334 -7.77 -18.22 -9.38
C VAL A 334 -8.55 -18.89 -8.24
N LEU A 335 -9.49 -18.17 -7.61
CA LEU A 335 -10.33 -18.74 -6.54
C LEU A 335 -11.23 -19.85 -7.03
N LEU A 336 -11.86 -19.69 -8.20
CA LEU A 336 -12.71 -20.70 -8.80
C LEU A 336 -11.88 -21.90 -9.30
N ALA A 337 -10.67 -21.67 -9.79
CA ALA A 337 -9.74 -22.72 -10.17
C ALA A 337 -9.30 -23.55 -8.95
N ALA A 338 -8.98 -22.90 -7.84
CA ALA A 338 -8.66 -23.56 -6.58
C ALA A 338 -9.84 -24.40 -6.05
N ALA A 339 -11.08 -23.99 -6.35
CA ALA A 339 -12.29 -24.77 -6.05
C ALA A 339 -12.62 -25.87 -7.09
N GLY A 340 -11.77 -26.04 -8.12
CA GLY A 340 -11.95 -27.05 -9.18
C GLY A 340 -13.00 -26.70 -10.24
N ASN A 341 -13.57 -25.49 -10.23
CA ASN A 341 -14.71 -25.09 -11.07
C ASN A 341 -14.49 -23.76 -11.80
N CYS A 342 -13.35 -23.56 -12.44
CA CYS A 342 -13.12 -22.33 -13.19
C CYS A 342 -13.69 -22.39 -14.61
N PRO A 343 -14.62 -21.53 -15.00
CA PRO A 343 -15.13 -21.47 -16.36
C PRO A 343 -14.04 -21.06 -17.35
N THR A 344 -13.89 -21.78 -18.45
CA THR A 344 -12.85 -21.52 -19.47
C THR A 344 -12.95 -20.13 -20.10
N PHE A 345 -14.17 -19.56 -20.21
CA PHE A 345 -14.34 -18.21 -20.71
C PHE A 345 -13.69 -17.15 -19.80
N LEU A 346 -13.69 -17.38 -18.48
CA LEU A 346 -13.11 -16.45 -17.50
C LEU A 346 -11.58 -16.47 -17.58
N ILE A 347 -10.96 -17.65 -17.73
CA ILE A 347 -9.52 -17.81 -17.95
C ILE A 347 -9.13 -17.15 -19.28
N SER A 348 -9.90 -17.39 -20.35
CA SER A 348 -9.66 -16.78 -21.65
C SER A 348 -9.78 -15.25 -21.63
N ALA A 349 -10.77 -14.69 -20.92
CA ALA A 349 -10.92 -13.26 -20.74
C ALA A 349 -9.75 -12.67 -19.97
N THR A 350 -9.34 -13.31 -18.87
CA THR A 350 -8.18 -12.90 -18.06
C THR A 350 -6.90 -12.89 -18.91
N GLY A 351 -6.66 -13.96 -19.68
CA GLY A 351 -5.50 -14.07 -20.58
C GLY A 351 -5.47 -12.95 -21.63
N ARG A 352 -6.60 -12.65 -22.29
CA ARG A 352 -6.66 -11.55 -23.28
C ARG A 352 -6.34 -10.18 -22.67
N VAL A 353 -6.81 -9.92 -21.46
CA VAL A 353 -6.51 -8.65 -20.78
C VAL A 353 -5.03 -8.60 -20.36
N ALA A 354 -4.45 -9.72 -19.95
CA ALA A 354 -3.02 -9.81 -19.65
C ALA A 354 -2.16 -9.55 -20.90
N GLU A 355 -2.48 -10.20 -22.02
CA GLU A 355 -1.83 -9.96 -23.33
C GLU A 355 -1.97 -8.50 -23.77
N ALA A 356 -3.15 -7.90 -23.63
CA ALA A 356 -3.38 -6.50 -23.96
C ALA A 356 -2.54 -5.56 -23.08
N LEU A 357 -2.36 -5.89 -21.80
CA LEU A 357 -1.50 -5.10 -20.90
C LEU A 357 -0.02 -5.21 -21.32
N ILE A 358 0.47 -6.41 -21.64
CA ILE A 358 1.83 -6.62 -22.14
C ILE A 358 2.04 -5.80 -23.42
N TYR A 359 1.14 -5.93 -24.40
CA TYR A 359 1.22 -5.22 -25.67
C TYR A 359 1.27 -3.69 -25.49
N VAL A 360 0.42 -3.14 -24.60
CA VAL A 360 0.43 -1.69 -24.30
C VAL A 360 1.77 -1.29 -23.69
N MET A 361 2.37 -2.12 -22.83
CA MET A 361 3.68 -1.84 -22.23
C MET A 361 4.80 -1.89 -23.28
N GLU A 362 4.76 -2.82 -24.23
CA GLU A 362 5.71 -2.94 -25.32
C GLU A 362 5.66 -1.70 -26.24
N VAL A 363 4.46 -1.26 -26.62
CA VAL A 363 4.28 -0.04 -27.43
C VAL A 363 4.86 1.18 -26.72
N ILE A 364 4.59 1.34 -25.43
CA ILE A 364 5.10 2.48 -24.66
C ILE A 364 6.62 2.39 -24.45
N ALA A 365 7.15 1.19 -24.26
CA ALA A 365 8.58 0.98 -24.09
C ALA A 365 9.39 1.20 -25.37
N GLY A 366 8.74 1.05 -26.55
CA GLY A 366 9.32 1.31 -27.88
C GLY A 366 9.26 2.78 -28.33
N MET A 367 8.57 3.65 -27.55
CA MET A 367 8.53 5.10 -27.80
C MET A 367 9.76 5.82 -27.20
#